data_0d2153093ade79461b604969bc444945
#
_entry.id   0d2153093ade79461b604969bc444945
#
_cell.length_a   1.000
_cell.length_b   1.000
_cell.length_c   1.000
_cell.angle_alpha   90.00
_cell.angle_beta   90.00
_cell.angle_gamma   90.00
#
_symmetry.space_group_name_H-M   'P 1'
#
loop_
_entity.id
_entity.type
_entity.pdbx_description
1 polymer ?
#
loop_
_entity_poly.entity_id
_entity_poly.type
_entity_poly.pdbx_seq_one_letter_code
_entity_poly.pdbx_strand_id
1 'polypeptide(L)'
;FAENKDIGIVQNILKDIKKNKVKALKKYELRFGNNTQINISKDQIKKSIKNLDPKVKKAIDFAYKRIFNFHLKQKKTIGDIFYRDSYGNKLQYKNVPISSVGFYVPGNLPSTLLMNTIPAKIAKVKRLVLATPKINGMLNPAVLYAAKKVGINEIYSMGGAQAIASLAFIQKVNKIVGPGNKFVAEAKKQLSTNLVGTESMYCGASEICVLADKYTDINQVATSLVSQACLLYTSDAADDCWS
;
A
#
# COMPACT_ATOMS: atom_id res chain seq x y z
N PHE A 1 0.38 -12.82 14.04
CA PHE A 1 0.93 -11.75 14.91
C PHE A 1 2.44 -11.93 15.04
N ALA A 2 3.19 -10.80 15.23
CA ALA A 2 4.64 -10.86 15.42
C ALA A 2 4.96 -11.48 16.80
N GLU A 3 5.90 -12.41 16.85
CA GLU A 3 6.43 -12.95 18.10
C GLU A 3 7.32 -11.90 18.81
N ASN A 4 7.56 -12.07 20.11
CA ASN A 4 8.39 -11.14 20.89
C ASN A 4 9.77 -10.90 20.26
N LYS A 5 10.36 -11.94 19.64
CA LYS A 5 11.63 -11.85 18.90
C LYS A 5 11.52 -10.92 17.67
N ASP A 6 10.43 -11.03 16.91
CA ASP A 6 10.18 -10.20 15.73
C ASP A 6 10.01 -8.72 16.09
N ILE A 7 9.30 -8.44 17.21
CA ILE A 7 9.13 -7.09 17.75
C ILE A 7 10.48 -6.41 18.00
N GLY A 8 11.42 -7.11 18.66
CA GLY A 8 12.76 -6.59 18.92
C GLY A 8 13.57 -6.35 17.66
N ILE A 9 13.47 -7.25 16.67
CA ILE A 9 14.14 -7.09 15.38
C ILE A 9 13.64 -5.83 14.67
N VAL A 10 12.34 -5.64 14.59
CA VAL A 10 11.72 -4.46 13.97
C VAL A 10 12.14 -3.18 14.70
N GLN A 11 12.08 -3.18 16.03
CA GLN A 11 12.48 -2.02 16.83
C GLN A 11 13.93 -1.60 16.55
N ASN A 12 14.85 -2.56 16.41
CA ASN A 12 16.25 -2.28 16.09
C ASN A 12 16.41 -1.70 14.68
N ILE A 13 15.67 -2.21 13.69
CA ILE A 13 15.65 -1.66 12.32
C ILE A 13 15.15 -0.22 12.34
N LEU A 14 14.05 0.05 13.03
CA LEU A 14 13.48 1.39 13.15
C LEU A 14 14.47 2.38 13.80
N LYS A 15 15.10 2.00 14.90
CA LYS A 15 16.11 2.80 15.61
C LYS A 15 17.32 3.08 14.72
N ASP A 16 17.85 2.06 14.04
CA ASP A 16 19.01 2.21 13.15
C ASP A 16 18.70 3.15 11.97
N ILE A 17 17.56 2.98 11.30
CA ILE A 17 17.18 3.86 10.18
C ILE A 17 16.85 5.29 10.67
N LYS A 18 16.24 5.43 11.84
CA LYS A 18 16.03 6.76 12.45
C LYS A 18 17.35 7.51 12.65
N LYS A 19 18.38 6.81 13.12
CA LYS A 19 19.71 7.38 13.40
C LYS A 19 20.54 7.54 12.13
N ASN A 20 20.74 6.47 11.37
CA ASN A 20 21.73 6.36 10.29
C ASN A 20 21.14 6.54 8.89
N LYS A 21 19.82 6.83 8.77
CA LYS A 21 19.10 7.19 7.54
C LYS A 21 19.41 6.26 6.36
N VAL A 22 19.84 6.83 5.24
CA VAL A 22 20.10 6.12 3.97
C VAL A 22 21.19 5.05 4.12
N LYS A 23 22.18 5.25 4.99
CA LYS A 23 23.24 4.26 5.23
C LYS A 23 22.67 2.96 5.81
N ALA A 24 21.82 3.07 6.82
CA ALA A 24 21.14 1.90 7.40
C ALA A 24 20.16 1.26 6.42
N LEU A 25 19.38 2.06 5.69
CA LEU A 25 18.46 1.55 4.67
C LEU A 25 19.18 0.69 3.62
N LYS A 26 20.29 1.18 3.05
CA LYS A 26 21.11 0.41 2.10
C LYS A 26 21.63 -0.90 2.69
N LYS A 27 22.09 -0.88 3.94
CA LYS A 27 22.56 -2.07 4.67
C LYS A 27 21.46 -3.13 4.75
N TYR A 28 20.23 -2.74 5.13
CA TYR A 28 19.12 -3.68 5.26
C TYR A 28 18.57 -4.15 3.90
N GLU A 29 18.49 -3.27 2.91
CA GLU A 29 18.08 -3.65 1.55
C GLU A 29 19.06 -4.64 0.91
N LEU A 30 20.37 -4.47 1.13
CA LEU A 30 21.37 -5.44 0.70
C LEU A 30 21.19 -6.77 1.44
N ARG A 31 21.01 -6.74 2.77
CA ARG A 31 20.92 -7.94 3.61
C ARG A 31 19.67 -8.77 3.32
N PHE A 32 18.51 -8.14 3.19
CA PHE A 32 17.22 -8.84 3.10
C PHE A 32 16.69 -8.98 1.67
N GLY A 33 17.05 -8.08 0.79
CA GLY A 33 16.53 -8.04 -0.57
C GLY A 33 17.60 -8.18 -1.67
N ASN A 34 18.88 -8.35 -1.28
CA ASN A 34 20.02 -8.29 -2.20
C ASN A 34 19.90 -7.09 -3.18
N ASN A 35 19.41 -5.96 -2.68
CA ASN A 35 19.06 -4.80 -3.46
C ASN A 35 20.04 -3.65 -3.22
N THR A 36 20.77 -3.27 -4.26
CA THR A 36 21.73 -2.16 -4.23
C THR A 36 21.14 -0.85 -4.76
N GLN A 37 20.03 -0.93 -5.52
CA GLN A 37 19.40 0.21 -6.16
C GLN A 37 18.02 0.49 -5.58
N ILE A 38 17.92 1.52 -4.75
CA ILE A 38 16.67 1.90 -4.07
C ILE A 38 15.85 2.87 -4.92
N ASN A 39 16.48 3.92 -5.46
CA ASN A 39 15.79 4.93 -6.26
C ASN A 39 15.58 4.43 -7.69
N ILE A 40 14.37 4.57 -8.20
CA ILE A 40 14.00 4.14 -9.55
C ILE A 40 13.77 5.36 -10.43
N SER A 41 14.57 5.46 -11.49
CA SER A 41 14.48 6.56 -12.43
C SER A 41 13.26 6.44 -13.35
N LYS A 42 12.80 7.57 -13.89
CA LYS A 42 11.70 7.60 -14.87
C LYS A 42 12.01 6.77 -16.11
N ASP A 43 13.26 6.71 -16.53
CA ASP A 43 13.66 5.92 -17.72
C ASP A 43 13.67 4.42 -17.43
N GLN A 44 14.05 4.00 -16.23
CA GLN A 44 13.89 2.61 -15.81
C GLN A 44 12.42 2.18 -15.80
N ILE A 45 11.53 3.05 -15.27
CA ILE A 45 10.08 2.80 -15.30
C ILE A 45 9.61 2.66 -16.76
N LYS A 46 9.98 3.58 -17.65
CA LYS A 46 9.60 3.52 -19.07
C LYS A 46 10.07 2.24 -19.74
N LYS A 47 11.35 1.86 -19.52
CA LYS A 47 11.92 0.61 -20.07
C LYS A 47 11.17 -0.63 -19.57
N SER A 48 10.90 -0.72 -18.27
CA SER A 48 10.18 -1.87 -17.68
C SER A 48 8.76 -2.01 -18.21
N ILE A 49 8.05 -0.92 -18.44
CA ILE A 49 6.66 -0.93 -18.93
C ILE A 49 6.58 -1.24 -20.44
N LYS A 50 7.65 -0.99 -21.21
CA LYS A 50 7.62 -1.12 -22.67
C LYS A 50 7.13 -2.51 -23.12
N ASN A 51 7.62 -3.54 -22.48
CA ASN A 51 7.35 -4.95 -22.83
C ASN A 51 6.19 -5.56 -22.01
N LEU A 52 5.43 -4.76 -21.26
CA LEU A 52 4.27 -5.27 -20.52
C LEU A 52 3.18 -5.70 -21.50
N ASP A 53 2.63 -6.91 -21.30
CA ASP A 53 1.55 -7.47 -22.11
C ASP A 53 0.39 -6.46 -22.26
N PRO A 54 -0.07 -6.19 -23.49
CA PRO A 54 -1.22 -5.33 -23.75
C PRO A 54 -2.50 -5.77 -23.03
N LYS A 55 -2.71 -7.07 -22.81
CA LYS A 55 -3.86 -7.59 -22.04
C LYS A 55 -3.78 -7.14 -20.59
N VAL A 56 -2.59 -7.22 -19.98
CA VAL A 56 -2.37 -6.76 -18.60
C VAL A 56 -2.57 -5.24 -18.49
N LYS A 57 -2.08 -4.46 -19.47
CA LYS A 57 -2.34 -3.00 -19.52
C LYS A 57 -3.83 -2.70 -19.55
N LYS A 58 -4.59 -3.38 -20.44
CA LYS A 58 -6.05 -3.22 -20.54
C LYS A 58 -6.76 -3.57 -19.22
N ALA A 59 -6.35 -4.66 -18.57
CA ALA A 59 -6.91 -5.08 -17.28
C ALA A 59 -6.67 -4.03 -16.18
N ILE A 60 -5.47 -3.48 -16.10
CA ILE A 60 -5.12 -2.40 -15.15
C ILE A 60 -5.93 -1.13 -15.45
N ASP A 61 -6.06 -0.75 -16.72
CA ASP A 61 -6.84 0.41 -17.14
C ASP A 61 -8.33 0.25 -16.79
N PHE A 62 -8.86 -0.92 -16.99
CA PHE A 62 -10.24 -1.26 -16.64
C PHE A 62 -10.45 -1.20 -15.12
N ALA A 63 -9.56 -1.83 -14.34
CA ALA A 63 -9.61 -1.78 -12.88
C ALA A 63 -9.49 -0.34 -12.35
N TYR A 64 -8.53 0.43 -12.88
CA TYR A 64 -8.38 1.85 -12.54
C TYR A 64 -9.69 2.63 -12.72
N LYS A 65 -10.33 2.50 -13.88
CA LYS A 65 -11.58 3.20 -14.19
C LYS A 65 -12.70 2.85 -13.20
N ARG A 66 -12.87 1.58 -12.89
CA ARG A 66 -13.90 1.11 -11.95
C ARG A 66 -13.66 1.64 -10.54
N ILE A 67 -12.44 1.46 -10.01
CA ILE A 67 -12.06 1.91 -8.67
C ILE A 67 -12.18 3.44 -8.57
N PHE A 68 -11.68 4.16 -9.58
CA PHE A 68 -11.76 5.62 -9.63
C PHE A 68 -13.20 6.12 -9.60
N ASN A 69 -14.08 5.56 -10.43
CA ASN A 69 -15.48 5.97 -10.49
C ASN A 69 -16.23 5.70 -9.18
N PHE A 70 -15.95 4.57 -8.52
CA PHE A 70 -16.53 4.25 -7.22
C PHE A 70 -16.12 5.26 -6.15
N HIS A 71 -14.82 5.48 -5.98
CA HIS A 71 -14.32 6.42 -4.98
C HIS A 71 -14.66 7.88 -5.28
N LEU A 72 -14.83 8.24 -6.55
CA LEU A 72 -15.30 9.56 -6.92
C LEU A 72 -16.76 9.80 -6.46
N LYS A 73 -17.62 8.75 -6.54
CA LYS A 73 -18.96 8.81 -5.97
C LYS A 73 -18.93 8.88 -4.43
N GLN A 74 -18.11 8.04 -3.80
CA GLN A 74 -17.94 8.06 -2.36
C GLN A 74 -17.50 9.43 -1.84
N LYS A 75 -16.59 10.13 -2.55
CA LYS A 75 -16.17 11.48 -2.18
C LYS A 75 -17.33 12.48 -2.16
N LYS A 76 -18.33 12.33 -3.01
CA LYS A 76 -19.48 13.25 -3.06
C LYS A 76 -20.34 13.22 -1.78
N THR A 77 -20.25 12.13 -1.00
CA THR A 77 -20.97 11.98 0.28
C THR A 77 -20.23 12.66 1.45
N ILE A 78 -18.96 13.06 1.23
CA ILE A 78 -18.13 13.70 2.23
C ILE A 78 -18.00 15.18 1.86
N GLY A 79 -18.79 16.03 2.52
CA GLY A 79 -18.80 17.47 2.29
C GLY A 79 -18.28 18.27 3.48
N ASP A 80 -17.93 19.52 3.23
CA ASP A 80 -17.70 20.48 4.30
C ASP A 80 -19.05 20.89 4.88
N ILE A 81 -19.12 21.05 6.19
CA ILE A 81 -20.32 21.51 6.89
C ILE A 81 -20.06 22.94 7.37
N PHE A 82 -20.99 23.81 7.08
CA PHE A 82 -21.00 25.18 7.58
C PHE A 82 -22.30 25.40 8.33
N TYR A 83 -22.21 25.76 9.60
CA TYR A 83 -23.37 25.99 10.44
C TYR A 83 -23.23 27.31 11.20
N ARG A 84 -24.34 28.05 11.29
CA ARG A 84 -24.46 29.25 12.11
C ARG A 84 -25.58 29.03 13.12
N ASP A 85 -25.27 29.13 14.39
CA ASP A 85 -26.26 28.95 15.46
C ASP A 85 -27.14 30.20 15.64
N SER A 86 -28.16 30.09 16.48
CA SER A 86 -29.08 31.19 16.83
C SER A 86 -28.41 32.34 17.57
N TYR A 87 -27.24 32.15 18.14
CA TYR A 87 -26.45 33.14 18.85
C TYR A 87 -25.40 33.85 17.98
N GLY A 88 -25.36 33.50 16.69
CA GLY A 88 -24.44 34.09 15.71
C GLY A 88 -23.08 33.43 15.63
N ASN A 89 -22.81 32.35 16.38
CA ASN A 89 -21.57 31.59 16.29
C ASN A 89 -21.48 30.87 14.94
N LYS A 90 -20.28 30.85 14.34
CA LYS A 90 -20.01 30.17 13.08
C LYS A 90 -19.21 28.92 13.37
N LEU A 91 -19.75 27.75 13.03
CA LEU A 91 -19.11 26.47 13.18
C LEU A 91 -18.83 25.89 11.78
N GLN A 92 -17.61 25.40 11.56
CA GLN A 92 -17.24 24.82 10.28
C GLN A 92 -16.53 23.47 10.52
N TYR A 93 -17.03 22.45 9.85
CA TYR A 93 -16.31 21.19 9.64
C TYR A 93 -15.71 21.20 8.26
N LYS A 94 -14.38 21.14 8.16
CA LYS A 94 -13.67 21.24 6.90
C LYS A 94 -12.81 20.00 6.66
N ASN A 95 -12.99 19.37 5.51
CA ASN A 95 -12.17 18.24 5.07
C ASN A 95 -10.92 18.75 4.36
N VAL A 96 -9.75 18.53 4.96
CA VAL A 96 -8.47 18.96 4.40
C VAL A 96 -7.63 17.72 4.02
N PRO A 97 -7.10 17.65 2.78
CA PRO A 97 -6.22 16.56 2.39
C PRO A 97 -4.92 16.58 3.20
N ILE A 98 -4.45 15.42 3.61
CA ILE A 98 -3.11 15.28 4.18
C ILE A 98 -2.05 15.57 3.09
N SER A 99 -0.87 16.05 3.50
CA SER A 99 0.13 16.55 2.56
C SER A 99 0.79 15.43 1.76
N SER A 100 1.03 14.26 2.39
CA SER A 100 1.75 13.15 1.76
C SER A 100 1.31 11.79 2.29
N VAL A 101 1.32 10.80 1.40
CA VAL A 101 1.06 9.38 1.74
C VAL A 101 2.16 8.51 1.15
N GLY A 102 2.70 7.63 1.97
CA GLY A 102 3.57 6.53 1.57
C GLY A 102 2.74 5.25 1.39
N PHE A 103 2.91 4.62 0.24
CA PHE A 103 2.26 3.35 -0.09
C PHE A 103 3.29 2.24 -0.03
N TYR A 104 3.04 1.24 0.80
CA TYR A 104 3.75 -0.02 0.73
C TYR A 104 2.94 -1.00 -0.10
N VAL A 105 3.52 -1.49 -1.19
CA VAL A 105 2.84 -2.42 -2.10
C VAL A 105 3.73 -3.63 -2.32
N PRO A 106 3.26 -4.85 -2.00
CA PRO A 106 3.97 -6.08 -2.36
C PRO A 106 4.30 -6.10 -3.85
N GLY A 107 5.48 -6.60 -4.21
CA GLY A 107 6.05 -6.45 -5.55
C GLY A 107 5.24 -7.05 -6.71
N ASN A 108 4.21 -7.86 -6.44
CA ASN A 108 3.39 -8.55 -7.44
C ASN A 108 1.92 -8.10 -7.49
N LEU A 109 1.53 -7.06 -6.75
CA LEU A 109 0.12 -6.70 -6.55
C LEU A 109 -0.24 -5.31 -7.14
N PRO A 110 -0.40 -5.17 -8.46
CA PRO A 110 -0.83 -3.92 -9.08
C PRO A 110 -2.23 -3.48 -8.63
N SER A 111 -3.13 -4.43 -8.32
CA SER A 111 -4.46 -4.14 -7.76
C SER A 111 -4.38 -3.46 -6.41
N THR A 112 -3.53 -3.94 -5.51
CA THR A 112 -3.28 -3.32 -4.21
C THR A 112 -2.79 -1.88 -4.35
N LEU A 113 -1.92 -1.61 -5.33
CA LEU A 113 -1.49 -0.26 -5.62
C LEU A 113 -2.69 0.62 -5.99
N LEU A 114 -3.53 0.19 -6.94
CA LEU A 114 -4.69 0.96 -7.37
C LEU A 114 -5.67 1.23 -6.22
N MET A 115 -5.97 0.20 -5.41
CA MET A 115 -6.90 0.29 -4.28
C MET A 115 -6.46 1.30 -3.23
N ASN A 116 -5.16 1.40 -2.97
CA ASN A 116 -4.64 2.33 -1.97
C ASN A 116 -4.42 3.76 -2.53
N THR A 117 -3.99 3.87 -3.78
CA THR A 117 -3.52 5.16 -4.32
C THR A 117 -4.62 5.98 -4.96
N ILE A 118 -5.65 5.35 -5.55
CA ILE A 118 -6.77 6.06 -6.18
C ILE A 118 -7.57 6.89 -5.17
N PRO A 119 -7.94 6.37 -3.98
CA PRO A 119 -8.59 7.18 -2.94
C PRO A 119 -7.75 8.41 -2.54
N ALA A 120 -6.43 8.23 -2.36
CA ALA A 120 -5.54 9.33 -2.02
C ALA A 120 -5.49 10.41 -3.12
N LYS A 121 -5.46 9.99 -4.39
CA LYS A 121 -5.52 10.91 -5.53
C LYS A 121 -6.84 11.69 -5.58
N ILE A 122 -7.97 11.01 -5.36
CA ILE A 122 -9.30 11.64 -5.31
C ILE A 122 -9.42 12.59 -4.11
N ALA A 123 -8.80 12.24 -2.97
CA ALA A 123 -8.70 13.10 -1.80
C ALA A 123 -7.76 14.30 -2.01
N LYS A 124 -7.12 14.43 -3.18
CA LYS A 124 -6.18 15.52 -3.54
C LYS A 124 -4.91 15.56 -2.69
N VAL A 125 -4.43 14.41 -2.24
CA VAL A 125 -3.12 14.30 -1.59
C VAL A 125 -2.04 14.74 -2.60
N LYS A 126 -1.20 15.70 -2.19
CA LYS A 126 -0.23 16.33 -3.11
C LYS A 126 0.96 15.43 -3.43
N ARG A 127 1.48 14.71 -2.44
CA ARG A 127 2.68 13.87 -2.57
C ARG A 127 2.35 12.41 -2.32
N LEU A 128 2.57 11.57 -3.35
CA LEU A 128 2.37 10.13 -3.32
C LEU A 128 3.72 9.43 -3.49
N VAL A 129 4.10 8.62 -2.51
CA VAL A 129 5.40 7.93 -2.46
C VAL A 129 5.15 6.42 -2.45
N LEU A 130 5.73 5.69 -3.38
CA LEU A 130 5.60 4.24 -3.48
C LEU A 130 6.88 3.54 -3.00
N ALA A 131 6.72 2.59 -2.09
CA ALA A 131 7.71 1.60 -1.72
C ALA A 131 7.23 0.22 -2.19
N THR A 132 8.02 -0.46 -3.00
CA THR A 132 7.70 -1.80 -3.51
C THR A 132 8.98 -2.62 -3.67
N PRO A 133 9.06 -3.84 -3.11
CA PRO A 133 10.25 -4.67 -3.23
C PRO A 133 10.40 -5.23 -4.65
N LYS A 134 11.63 -5.56 -5.01
CA LYS A 134 11.93 -6.39 -6.17
C LYS A 134 11.51 -7.83 -5.91
N ILE A 135 11.07 -8.52 -6.96
CA ILE A 135 10.90 -9.97 -6.98
C ILE A 135 11.88 -10.52 -8.00
N ASN A 136 12.70 -11.49 -7.60
CA ASN A 136 13.76 -12.06 -8.44
C ASN A 136 14.65 -10.97 -9.07
N GLY A 137 15.03 -9.97 -8.29
CA GLY A 137 15.92 -8.88 -8.70
C GLY A 137 15.28 -7.80 -9.59
N MET A 138 14.00 -7.93 -9.95
CA MET A 138 13.31 -7.00 -10.85
C MET A 138 12.05 -6.40 -10.19
N LEU A 139 11.74 -5.15 -10.58
CA LEU A 139 10.44 -4.56 -10.27
C LEU A 139 9.39 -5.06 -11.27
N ASN A 140 8.22 -5.38 -10.76
CA ASN A 140 7.12 -5.85 -11.58
C ASN A 140 6.61 -4.73 -12.51
N PRO A 141 6.66 -4.94 -13.86
CA PRO A 141 6.21 -3.93 -14.81
C PRO A 141 4.73 -3.54 -14.67
N ALA A 142 3.86 -4.46 -14.19
CA ALA A 142 2.45 -4.19 -13.97
C ALA A 142 2.25 -3.21 -12.80
N VAL A 143 3.02 -3.36 -11.71
CA VAL A 143 3.00 -2.41 -10.57
C VAL A 143 3.50 -1.04 -11.03
N LEU A 144 4.58 -0.97 -11.81
CA LEU A 144 5.10 0.28 -12.36
C LEU A 144 4.14 0.95 -13.33
N TYR A 145 3.42 0.16 -14.16
CA TYR A 145 2.39 0.69 -15.05
C TYR A 145 1.22 1.29 -14.26
N ALA A 146 0.74 0.58 -13.24
CA ALA A 146 -0.31 1.08 -12.36
C ALA A 146 0.13 2.37 -11.64
N ALA A 147 1.37 2.44 -11.13
CA ALA A 147 1.92 3.65 -10.51
C ALA A 147 1.97 4.84 -11.47
N LYS A 148 2.42 4.62 -12.71
CA LYS A 148 2.40 5.62 -13.78
C LYS A 148 0.97 6.09 -14.09
N LYS A 149 0.00 5.19 -14.15
CA LYS A 149 -1.42 5.49 -14.42
C LYS A 149 -2.02 6.39 -13.35
N VAL A 150 -1.70 6.15 -12.09
CA VAL A 150 -2.12 7.01 -10.98
C VAL A 150 -1.40 8.36 -10.99
N GLY A 151 -0.17 8.41 -11.50
CA GLY A 151 0.67 9.61 -11.52
C GLY A 151 1.66 9.66 -10.35
N ILE A 152 2.11 8.52 -9.85
CA ILE A 152 3.14 8.46 -8.81
C ILE A 152 4.51 8.68 -9.46
N ASN A 153 5.27 9.65 -8.95
CA ASN A 153 6.58 10.02 -9.46
C ASN A 153 7.74 9.58 -8.53
N GLU A 154 7.46 9.38 -7.24
CA GLU A 154 8.45 8.94 -6.26
C GLU A 154 8.28 7.44 -6.02
N ILE A 155 9.16 6.63 -6.61
CA ILE A 155 9.13 5.16 -6.52
C ILE A 155 10.47 4.67 -6.00
N TYR A 156 10.39 3.90 -4.91
CA TYR A 156 11.54 3.31 -4.24
C TYR A 156 11.44 1.79 -4.25
N SER A 157 12.52 1.15 -4.69
CA SER A 157 12.68 -0.29 -4.59
C SER A 157 13.15 -0.66 -3.20
N MET A 158 12.23 -0.93 -2.30
CA MET A 158 12.53 -1.30 -0.92
C MET A 158 11.39 -2.12 -0.33
N GLY A 159 11.74 -3.05 0.58
CA GLY A 159 10.81 -4.00 1.18
C GLY A 159 10.86 -4.05 2.71
N GLY A 160 9.99 -4.85 3.33
CA GLY A 160 10.02 -5.14 4.76
C GLY A 160 9.88 -3.95 5.71
N ALA A 161 10.24 -4.16 6.97
CA ALA A 161 10.21 -3.13 8.02
C ALA A 161 11.08 -1.91 7.69
N GLN A 162 12.20 -2.11 6.98
CA GLN A 162 13.09 -1.01 6.61
C GLN A 162 12.46 -0.07 5.56
N ALA A 163 11.57 -0.56 4.69
CA ALA A 163 10.81 0.29 3.78
C ALA A 163 9.84 1.19 4.55
N ILE A 164 9.14 0.65 5.54
CA ILE A 164 8.24 1.40 6.43
C ILE A 164 9.01 2.46 7.21
N ALA A 165 10.16 2.08 7.79
CA ALA A 165 11.05 3.01 8.47
C ALA A 165 11.55 4.13 7.53
N SER A 166 11.88 3.79 6.27
CA SER A 166 12.29 4.78 5.28
C SER A 166 11.17 5.77 4.95
N LEU A 167 9.95 5.28 4.73
CA LEU A 167 8.79 6.14 4.48
C LEU A 167 8.57 7.14 5.63
N ALA A 168 8.72 6.70 6.88
CA ALA A 168 8.55 7.55 8.05
C ALA A 168 9.72 8.52 8.29
N PHE A 169 10.98 8.02 8.29
CA PHE A 169 12.12 8.77 8.77
C PHE A 169 12.97 9.46 7.69
N ILE A 170 12.94 8.93 6.46
CA ILE A 170 13.70 9.45 5.33
C ILE A 170 12.78 10.24 4.40
N GLN A 171 11.70 9.62 3.95
CA GLN A 171 10.73 10.26 3.07
C GLN A 171 9.77 11.20 3.82
N LYS A 172 9.61 11.02 5.14
CA LYS A 172 8.81 11.87 6.04
C LYS A 172 7.37 12.06 5.54
N VAL A 173 6.71 10.95 5.19
CA VAL A 173 5.30 10.98 4.79
C VAL A 173 4.40 11.13 6.02
N ASN A 174 3.21 11.73 5.85
CA ASN A 174 2.26 11.93 6.94
C ASN A 174 1.46 10.68 7.27
N LYS A 175 1.22 9.80 6.28
CA LYS A 175 0.51 8.54 6.46
C LYS A 175 1.16 7.44 5.63
N ILE A 176 1.20 6.22 6.18
CA ILE A 176 1.66 5.01 5.50
C ILE A 176 0.50 4.05 5.41
N VAL A 177 0.24 3.53 4.21
CA VAL A 177 -0.84 2.57 3.93
C VAL A 177 -0.33 1.44 3.04
N GLY A 178 -1.03 0.33 3.08
CA GLY A 178 -0.78 -0.85 2.24
C GLY A 178 -0.43 -2.11 3.03
N PRO A 179 -0.82 -3.29 2.53
CA PRO A 179 -0.60 -4.56 3.18
C PRO A 179 0.86 -4.97 3.16
N GLY A 180 1.24 -5.83 4.08
CA GLY A 180 2.58 -6.40 4.14
C GLY A 180 2.64 -7.58 5.11
N ASN A 181 3.79 -8.23 5.18
CA ASN A 181 4.03 -9.33 6.11
C ASN A 181 4.09 -8.86 7.58
N LYS A 182 4.25 -9.79 8.51
CA LYS A 182 4.31 -9.52 9.96
C LYS A 182 5.31 -8.43 10.35
N PHE A 183 6.46 -8.33 9.67
CA PHE A 183 7.46 -7.28 9.95
C PHE A 183 7.01 -5.90 9.48
N VAL A 184 6.30 -5.82 8.35
CA VAL A 184 5.70 -4.58 7.85
C VAL A 184 4.57 -4.11 8.76
N ALA A 185 3.70 -5.03 9.18
CA ALA A 185 2.61 -4.75 10.09
C ALA A 185 3.14 -4.26 11.45
N GLU A 186 4.13 -4.95 12.02
CA GLU A 186 4.75 -4.57 13.27
C GLU A 186 5.47 -3.21 13.19
N ALA A 187 6.18 -2.94 12.09
CA ALA A 187 6.82 -1.63 11.88
C ALA A 187 5.78 -0.50 11.84
N LYS A 188 4.66 -0.68 11.15
CA LYS A 188 3.56 0.29 11.14
C LYS A 188 2.97 0.48 12.54
N LYS A 189 2.74 -0.60 13.28
CA LYS A 189 2.24 -0.56 14.65
C LYS A 189 3.15 0.28 15.56
N GLN A 190 4.46 0.04 15.53
CA GLN A 190 5.42 0.80 16.35
C GLN A 190 5.52 2.28 15.96
N LEU A 191 5.26 2.63 14.70
CA LEU A 191 5.34 4.01 14.22
C LEU A 191 4.02 4.77 14.36
N SER A 192 2.88 4.09 14.43
CA SER A 192 1.55 4.72 14.46
C SER A 192 1.26 5.47 15.74
N THR A 193 1.93 5.14 16.83
CA THR A 193 1.65 5.71 18.15
C THR A 193 1.98 7.20 18.27
N ASN A 194 3.05 7.69 17.58
CA ASN A 194 3.51 9.07 17.79
C ASN A 194 4.13 9.76 16.57
N LEU A 195 4.20 9.12 15.41
CA LEU A 195 5.04 9.65 14.35
C LEU A 195 4.36 9.79 12.98
N VAL A 196 3.63 8.79 12.55
CA VAL A 196 3.03 8.73 11.23
C VAL A 196 1.66 8.05 11.29
N GLY A 197 0.66 8.60 10.60
CA GLY A 197 -0.63 7.95 10.49
C GLY A 197 -0.51 6.61 9.75
N THR A 198 -1.26 5.61 10.19
CA THR A 198 -1.41 4.33 9.48
C THR A 198 -2.89 4.03 9.24
N GLU A 199 -3.19 2.98 8.51
CA GLU A 199 -4.55 2.45 8.50
C GLU A 199 -4.93 1.90 9.88
N SER A 200 -6.21 2.04 10.24
CA SER A 200 -6.72 1.64 11.56
C SER A 200 -6.82 0.12 11.74
N MET A 201 -6.87 -0.62 10.64
CA MET A 201 -6.91 -2.08 10.67
C MET A 201 -5.58 -2.66 10.20
N TYR A 202 -4.97 -3.48 11.05
CA TYR A 202 -3.87 -4.34 10.63
C TYR A 202 -4.44 -5.47 9.78
N CYS A 203 -3.79 -5.78 8.65
CA CYS A 203 -4.17 -6.92 7.82
C CYS A 203 -4.05 -8.20 8.68
N GLY A 204 -5.18 -8.81 8.96
CA GLY A 204 -5.29 -10.14 9.55
C GLY A 204 -5.64 -11.17 8.48
N ALA A 205 -5.97 -12.38 8.92
CA ALA A 205 -6.57 -13.40 8.06
C ALA A 205 -7.83 -12.83 7.40
N SER A 206 -7.99 -13.07 6.11
CA SER A 206 -9.19 -12.69 5.39
C SER A 206 -9.90 -13.93 4.89
N GLU A 207 -11.22 -13.93 5.00
CA GLU A 207 -12.09 -15.05 4.61
C GLU A 207 -13.09 -14.57 3.57
N ILE A 208 -13.58 -15.49 2.74
CA ILE A 208 -14.64 -15.23 1.79
C ILE A 208 -15.73 -16.26 1.95
N CYS A 209 -16.98 -15.80 2.00
CA CYS A 209 -18.16 -16.64 1.85
C CYS A 209 -18.87 -16.21 0.57
N VAL A 210 -19.08 -17.16 -0.35
CA VAL A 210 -19.80 -16.91 -1.59
C VAL A 210 -21.17 -17.57 -1.50
N LEU A 211 -22.22 -16.74 -1.48
CA LEU A 211 -23.61 -17.21 -1.59
C LEU A 211 -23.95 -17.31 -3.08
N ALA A 212 -24.32 -18.50 -3.51
CA ALA A 212 -24.65 -18.79 -4.89
C ALA A 212 -25.98 -19.52 -4.98
N ASP A 213 -26.74 -19.27 -6.03
CA ASP A 213 -27.95 -19.98 -6.40
C ASP A 213 -27.80 -20.64 -7.78
N LYS A 214 -28.85 -21.25 -8.27
CA LYS A 214 -28.86 -21.95 -9.58
C LYS A 214 -28.62 -21.02 -10.78
N TYR A 215 -28.74 -19.72 -10.64
CA TYR A 215 -28.53 -18.72 -11.68
C TYR A 215 -27.17 -18.06 -11.61
N THR A 216 -26.39 -18.35 -10.57
CA THR A 216 -25.08 -17.74 -10.37
C THR A 216 -24.08 -18.33 -11.35
N ASP A 217 -23.29 -17.47 -12.00
CA ASP A 217 -22.19 -17.87 -12.89
C ASP A 217 -21.07 -18.55 -12.08
N ILE A 218 -20.88 -19.84 -12.36
CA ILE A 218 -19.87 -20.69 -11.70
C ILE A 218 -18.46 -20.10 -11.87
N ASN A 219 -18.15 -19.48 -13.02
CA ASN A 219 -16.84 -18.88 -13.25
C ASN A 219 -16.60 -17.68 -12.34
N GLN A 220 -17.62 -16.89 -12.03
CA GLN A 220 -17.52 -15.79 -11.07
C GLN A 220 -17.31 -16.32 -9.64
N VAL A 221 -18.00 -17.37 -9.25
CA VAL A 221 -17.80 -18.04 -7.95
C VAL A 221 -16.37 -18.56 -7.84
N ALA A 222 -15.93 -19.35 -8.83
CA ALA A 222 -14.59 -19.91 -8.87
C ALA A 222 -13.52 -18.81 -8.82
N THR A 223 -13.68 -17.74 -9.60
CA THR A 223 -12.75 -16.60 -9.61
C THR A 223 -12.67 -15.92 -8.25
N SER A 224 -13.80 -15.76 -7.56
CA SER A 224 -13.84 -15.16 -6.22
C SER A 224 -13.11 -16.03 -5.19
N LEU A 225 -13.34 -17.34 -5.21
CA LEU A 225 -12.68 -18.30 -4.32
C LEU A 225 -11.15 -18.37 -4.58
N VAL A 226 -10.77 -18.47 -5.86
CA VAL A 226 -9.34 -18.50 -6.24
C VAL A 226 -8.61 -17.21 -5.87
N SER A 227 -9.27 -16.05 -5.99
CA SER A 227 -8.67 -14.77 -5.58
C SER A 227 -8.37 -14.73 -4.08
N GLN A 228 -9.20 -15.36 -3.26
CA GLN A 228 -8.98 -15.49 -1.82
C GLN A 228 -7.88 -16.51 -1.50
N ALA A 229 -7.86 -17.65 -2.19
CA ALA A 229 -6.82 -18.65 -2.04
C ALA A 229 -5.41 -18.09 -2.31
N CYS A 230 -5.27 -17.16 -3.27
CA CYS A 230 -4.00 -16.45 -3.49
C CYS A 230 -3.56 -15.60 -2.30
N LEU A 231 -4.48 -15.09 -1.48
CA LEU A 231 -4.15 -14.30 -0.29
C LEU A 231 -3.69 -15.17 0.88
N LEU A 232 -4.17 -16.39 0.98
CA LEU A 232 -3.72 -17.36 2.00
C LEU A 232 -2.23 -17.73 1.83
N TYR A 233 -1.72 -17.77 0.62
CA TYR A 233 -0.31 -18.03 0.34
C TYR A 233 0.64 -16.89 0.76
N THR A 234 0.12 -15.71 1.00
CA THR A 234 0.90 -14.53 1.41
C THR A 234 0.82 -14.20 2.89
N SER A 235 -0.05 -14.89 3.64
CA SER A 235 -0.16 -14.78 5.08
C SER A 235 -0.06 -16.18 5.70
N ASP A 236 0.95 -16.40 6.54
CA ASP A 236 1.13 -17.62 7.36
C ASP A 236 -0.03 -17.87 8.35
N ALA A 237 -1.18 -17.26 8.14
CA ALA A 237 -2.34 -17.35 9.02
C ALA A 237 -3.16 -18.65 8.83
N ALA A 238 -2.85 -19.45 7.80
CA ALA A 238 -3.60 -20.70 7.55
C ALA A 238 -3.14 -21.87 8.45
N ASP A 239 -1.93 -21.82 9.00
CA ASP A 239 -1.40 -22.91 9.84
C ASP A 239 -1.91 -22.85 11.29
N ASP A 240 -2.46 -21.71 11.74
CA ASP A 240 -2.95 -21.53 13.11
C ASP A 240 -4.42 -21.95 13.32
N CYS A 241 -5.15 -22.33 12.28
CA CYS A 241 -6.55 -22.75 12.38
C CYS A 241 -6.78 -24.25 12.70
N TRP A 242 -5.73 -25.04 12.80
CA TRP A 242 -5.83 -26.49 13.01
C TRP A 242 -4.99 -27.05 14.19
N SER A 243 -4.80 -26.25 15.22
CA SER A 243 -4.22 -26.75 16.48
C SER A 243 -5.18 -26.60 17.64
#